data_46cc95bf3e77064758ce2eff9a735b97
#
_entry.id   46cc95bf3e77064758ce2eff9a735b97
#
_cell.length_a   1.000
_cell.length_b   1.000
_cell.length_c   1.000
_cell.angle_alpha   90.00
_cell.angle_beta   90.00
_cell.angle_gamma   90.00
#
_symmetry.space_group_name_H-M   'P 1'
#
loop_
_entity.id
_entity.type
_entity.pdbx_description
1 polymer ?
#
loop_
_entity_poly.entity_id
_entity_poly.type
_entity_poly.pdbx_seq_one_letter_code
_entity_poly.pdbx_strand_id
1 'polypeptide(L)'
;MLKAKDYREKARAALKGKWKQASIAGLIAGVLGSTILYKGYAGSSSELTKTEESLTSFSWEIIIAALVIVAIIAAVMILVGSLVGLGYAKFNLSLFEEETVDFKMIFSERKRYKDCFVLYLLQIVYITLGSILFVIPGIIEFYTYCMAPYVMVENPEMTAMQAMQESKAMMKGNRWKLFCLSFSFIGWDILAAFSFGIGHLILCPYVEAAGASFYRELKADKAM
;
A
#
# COMPACT_ATOMS: atom_id res chain seq x y z
N MET A 1 -7.25 22.15 5.58
CA MET A 1 -6.90 20.91 4.86
C MET A 1 -7.24 21.02 3.38
N LEU A 2 -6.34 20.58 2.51
CA LEU A 2 -6.42 20.74 1.06
C LEU A 2 -7.55 19.88 0.44
N LYS A 3 -8.02 20.26 -0.74
CA LYS A 3 -8.95 19.44 -1.53
C LYS A 3 -8.17 18.36 -2.30
N ALA A 4 -8.84 17.28 -2.71
CA ALA A 4 -8.21 16.19 -3.47
C ALA A 4 -7.45 16.68 -4.73
N LYS A 5 -7.90 17.76 -5.35
CA LYS A 5 -7.22 18.40 -6.50
C LYS A 5 -5.82 18.90 -6.12
N ASP A 6 -5.70 19.52 -4.94
CA ASP A 6 -4.44 20.14 -4.48
C ASP A 6 -3.38 19.07 -4.19
N TYR A 7 -3.78 17.91 -3.61
CA TYR A 7 -2.88 16.76 -3.43
C TYR A 7 -2.36 16.20 -4.75
N ARG A 8 -3.22 16.10 -5.76
CA ARG A 8 -2.82 15.64 -7.09
C ARG A 8 -1.86 16.61 -7.77
N GLU A 9 -2.06 17.91 -7.62
CA GLU A 9 -1.15 18.93 -8.15
C GLU A 9 0.20 18.87 -7.45
N LYS A 10 0.23 18.73 -6.11
CA LYS A 10 1.47 18.54 -5.34
C LYS A 10 2.21 17.27 -5.76
N ALA A 11 1.51 16.15 -5.94
CA ALA A 11 2.10 14.89 -6.38
C ALA A 11 2.74 15.03 -7.78
N ARG A 12 2.04 15.69 -8.74
CA ARG A 12 2.60 15.97 -10.07
C ARG A 12 3.84 16.87 -10.01
N ALA A 13 3.80 17.89 -9.16
CA ALA A 13 4.94 18.79 -8.98
C ALA A 13 6.16 18.03 -8.40
N ALA A 14 5.95 17.17 -7.39
CA ALA A 14 7.00 16.37 -6.78
C ALA A 14 7.62 15.35 -7.76
N LEU A 15 6.81 14.80 -8.66
CA LEU A 15 7.26 13.83 -9.67
C LEU A 15 7.91 14.49 -10.90
N LYS A 16 7.79 15.81 -11.06
CA LYS A 16 8.36 16.52 -12.21
C LYS A 16 9.88 16.36 -12.26
N GLY A 17 10.37 15.78 -13.37
CA GLY A 17 11.78 15.42 -13.54
C GLY A 17 12.21 14.08 -12.93
N LYS A 18 11.39 13.47 -12.05
CA LYS A 18 11.70 12.24 -11.32
C LYS A 18 10.85 11.03 -11.74
N TRP A 19 10.04 11.18 -12.81
CA TRP A 19 9.09 10.15 -13.26
C TRP A 19 9.74 8.78 -13.56
N LYS A 20 10.92 8.77 -14.22
CA LYS A 20 11.63 7.53 -14.54
C LYS A 20 11.99 6.74 -13.27
N GLN A 21 12.55 7.42 -12.27
CA GLN A 21 12.95 6.80 -11.00
C GLN A 21 11.71 6.32 -10.22
N ALA A 22 10.66 7.14 -10.17
CA ALA A 22 9.42 6.80 -9.49
C ALA A 22 8.71 5.60 -10.17
N SER A 23 8.70 5.53 -11.50
CA SER A 23 8.11 4.40 -12.24
C SER A 23 8.89 3.10 -12.04
N ILE A 24 10.24 3.16 -12.05
CA ILE A 24 11.09 2.00 -11.77
C ILE A 24 10.89 1.53 -10.34
N ALA A 25 10.87 2.46 -9.38
CA ALA A 25 10.62 2.16 -7.98
C ALA A 25 9.24 1.51 -7.77
N GLY A 26 8.21 2.04 -8.40
CA GLY A 26 6.85 1.50 -8.37
C GLY A 26 6.74 0.13 -9.03
N LEU A 27 7.46 -0.11 -10.13
CA LEU A 27 7.51 -1.42 -10.79
C LEU A 27 8.19 -2.45 -9.90
N ILE A 28 9.34 -2.13 -9.31
CA ILE A 28 10.05 -3.02 -8.39
C ILE A 28 9.16 -3.34 -7.20
N ALA A 29 8.54 -2.33 -6.58
CA ALA A 29 7.61 -2.50 -5.48
C ALA A 29 6.38 -3.35 -5.88
N GLY A 30 5.87 -3.18 -7.10
CA GLY A 30 4.74 -3.95 -7.64
C GLY A 30 5.08 -5.41 -7.88
N VAL A 31 6.18 -5.69 -8.55
CA VAL A 31 6.65 -7.07 -8.84
C VAL A 31 6.98 -7.82 -7.55
N LEU A 32 7.57 -7.15 -6.55
CA LEU A 32 7.89 -7.73 -5.25
C LEU A 32 6.70 -7.79 -4.29
N GLY A 33 5.48 -7.49 -4.75
CA GLY A 33 4.24 -7.71 -4.02
C GLY A 33 3.86 -6.64 -2.99
N SER A 34 4.68 -5.61 -2.77
CA SER A 34 4.37 -4.56 -1.79
C SER A 34 3.13 -3.74 -2.17
N THR A 35 2.92 -3.53 -3.48
CA THR A 35 1.76 -2.81 -4.01
C THR A 35 0.54 -3.72 -4.18
N ILE A 36 0.74 -5.03 -4.35
CA ILE A 36 -0.34 -6.01 -4.48
C ILE A 36 -1.07 -6.17 -3.13
N LEU A 37 -0.33 -6.18 -2.02
CA LEU A 37 -0.94 -6.20 -0.68
C LEU A 37 -1.77 -4.94 -0.40
N TYR A 38 -1.39 -3.80 -0.96
CA TYR A 38 -2.12 -2.55 -0.84
C TYR A 38 -3.35 -2.46 -1.77
N LYS A 39 -3.26 -3.03 -3.00
CA LYS A 39 -4.34 -3.01 -4.02
C LYS A 39 -5.21 -4.27 -4.07
N GLY A 40 -4.74 -5.39 -3.55
CA GLY A 40 -5.42 -6.69 -3.64
C GLY A 40 -6.79 -6.74 -2.97
N TYR A 41 -7.16 -5.73 -2.20
CA TYR A 41 -8.47 -5.64 -1.53
C TYR A 41 -9.55 -4.94 -2.36
N ALA A 42 -9.22 -4.25 -3.44
CA ALA A 42 -10.19 -3.43 -4.17
C ALA A 42 -10.72 -4.02 -5.49
N GLY A 43 -10.27 -5.20 -5.93
CA GLY A 43 -10.60 -5.62 -7.28
C GLY A 43 -10.50 -7.09 -7.63
N SER A 44 -11.09 -8.00 -6.87
CA SER A 44 -11.24 -9.38 -7.37
C SER A 44 -12.48 -10.08 -6.82
N SER A 45 -13.61 -9.85 -7.47
CA SER A 45 -14.85 -10.60 -7.22
C SER A 45 -15.52 -11.18 -8.47
N SER A 46 -14.85 -11.26 -9.62
CA SER A 46 -15.54 -11.62 -10.86
C SER A 46 -15.05 -12.86 -11.64
N GLU A 47 -14.11 -13.66 -11.16
CA GLU A 47 -13.65 -14.85 -11.91
C GLU A 47 -13.76 -16.21 -11.20
N LEU A 48 -14.47 -16.31 -10.09
CA LEU A 48 -14.54 -17.57 -9.34
C LEU A 48 -15.69 -18.52 -9.74
N THR A 49 -16.52 -18.21 -10.75
CA THR A 49 -17.74 -18.97 -11.03
C THR A 49 -17.68 -19.98 -12.18
N LYS A 50 -16.51 -20.24 -12.77
CA LYS A 50 -16.42 -21.19 -13.90
C LYS A 50 -15.65 -22.51 -13.63
N THR A 51 -15.27 -22.79 -12.40
CA THR A 51 -14.42 -23.97 -12.12
C THR A 51 -15.10 -25.06 -11.26
N GLU A 52 -16.41 -25.01 -11.06
CA GLU A 52 -17.10 -25.96 -10.15
C GLU A 52 -17.25 -27.39 -10.68
N GLU A 53 -17.16 -27.65 -11.97
CA GLU A 53 -17.40 -28.99 -12.52
C GLU A 53 -16.20 -29.93 -12.59
N SER A 54 -14.96 -29.43 -12.38
CA SER A 54 -13.76 -30.28 -12.42
C SER A 54 -13.15 -30.64 -11.05
N LEU A 55 -13.70 -30.11 -9.96
CA LEU A 55 -13.11 -30.26 -8.62
C LEU A 55 -13.51 -31.54 -7.86
N THR A 56 -14.45 -32.34 -8.40
CA THR A 56 -14.95 -33.53 -7.69
C THR A 56 -14.04 -34.76 -7.75
N SER A 57 -12.94 -34.72 -8.52
CA SER A 57 -11.99 -35.84 -8.64
C SER A 57 -10.61 -35.57 -8.04
N PHE A 58 -10.39 -34.42 -7.42
CA PHE A 58 -9.09 -34.13 -6.79
C PHE A 58 -8.99 -34.80 -5.41
N SER A 59 -7.94 -35.59 -5.20
CA SER A 59 -7.64 -36.16 -3.89
C SER A 59 -7.35 -35.04 -2.88
N TRP A 60 -7.81 -35.20 -1.64
CA TRP A 60 -7.57 -34.24 -0.54
C TRP A 60 -6.08 -33.91 -0.36
N GLU A 61 -5.21 -34.85 -0.67
CA GLU A 61 -3.75 -34.68 -0.63
C GLU A 61 -3.26 -33.59 -1.59
N ILE A 62 -3.79 -33.55 -2.81
CA ILE A 62 -3.44 -32.52 -3.80
C ILE A 62 -3.96 -31.16 -3.36
N ILE A 63 -5.17 -31.08 -2.80
CA ILE A 63 -5.73 -29.82 -2.29
C ILE A 63 -4.89 -29.30 -1.12
N ILE A 64 -4.52 -30.17 -0.17
CA ILE A 64 -3.68 -29.78 0.97
C ILE A 64 -2.30 -29.34 0.48
N ALA A 65 -1.67 -30.08 -0.44
CA ALA A 65 -0.37 -29.71 -1.01
C ALA A 65 -0.44 -28.33 -1.72
N ALA A 66 -1.49 -28.09 -2.50
CA ALA A 66 -1.71 -26.79 -3.16
C ALA A 66 -1.89 -25.67 -2.14
N LEU A 67 -2.68 -25.86 -1.08
CA LEU A 67 -2.86 -24.90 0.00
C LEU A 67 -1.55 -24.59 0.74
N VAL A 68 -0.73 -25.61 1.02
CA VAL A 68 0.59 -25.41 1.64
C VAL A 68 1.52 -24.60 0.73
N ILE A 69 1.56 -24.92 -0.56
CA ILE A 69 2.36 -24.16 -1.54
C ILE A 69 1.90 -22.69 -1.61
N VAL A 70 0.59 -22.46 -1.70
CA VAL A 70 0.02 -21.11 -1.71
C VAL A 70 0.35 -20.36 -0.41
N ALA A 71 0.28 -21.01 0.74
CA ALA A 71 0.63 -20.43 2.03
C ALA A 71 2.13 -20.05 2.10
N ILE A 72 3.01 -20.90 1.58
CA ILE A 72 4.46 -20.61 1.51
C ILE A 72 4.72 -19.41 0.59
N ILE A 73 4.12 -19.40 -0.60
CA ILE A 73 4.26 -18.28 -1.54
C ILE A 73 3.74 -16.99 -0.90
N ALA A 74 2.57 -17.02 -0.26
CA ALA A 74 2.01 -15.87 0.43
C ALA A 74 2.94 -15.38 1.56
N ALA A 75 3.51 -16.26 2.36
CA ALA A 75 4.46 -15.91 3.41
C ALA A 75 5.72 -15.22 2.84
N VAL A 76 6.28 -15.77 1.76
CA VAL A 76 7.44 -15.17 1.08
C VAL A 76 7.08 -13.80 0.50
N MET A 77 5.92 -13.66 -0.13
CA MET A 77 5.45 -12.38 -0.69
C MET A 77 5.22 -11.34 0.41
N ILE A 78 4.68 -11.72 1.56
CA ILE A 78 4.52 -10.82 2.71
C ILE A 78 5.90 -10.37 3.24
N LEU A 79 6.86 -11.28 3.36
CA LEU A 79 8.21 -10.96 3.81
C LEU A 79 8.91 -9.97 2.89
N VAL A 80 8.93 -10.26 1.59
CA VAL A 80 9.58 -9.40 0.60
C VAL A 80 8.81 -8.08 0.44
N GLY A 81 7.48 -8.16 0.38
CA GLY A 81 6.60 -6.99 0.24
C GLY A 81 6.71 -6.02 1.40
N SER A 82 6.86 -6.51 2.64
CA SER A 82 7.01 -5.65 3.82
C SER A 82 8.30 -4.85 3.81
N LEU A 83 9.41 -5.45 3.40
CA LEU A 83 10.71 -4.78 3.25
C LEU A 83 10.66 -3.66 2.22
N VAL A 84 10.15 -3.99 1.03
CA VAL A 84 10.05 -3.06 -0.09
C VAL A 84 9.02 -1.96 0.20
N GLY A 85 7.92 -2.30 0.88
CA GLY A 85 6.85 -1.36 1.20
C GLY A 85 7.32 -0.23 2.10
N LEU A 86 8.11 -0.52 3.15
CA LEU A 86 8.65 0.51 4.03
C LEU A 86 9.68 1.39 3.30
N GLY A 87 10.58 0.78 2.52
CA GLY A 87 11.53 1.51 1.68
C GLY A 87 10.84 2.37 0.61
N TYR A 88 9.70 1.90 0.08
CA TYR A 88 8.90 2.66 -0.88
C TYR A 88 8.17 3.84 -0.22
N ALA A 89 7.69 3.68 1.02
CA ALA A 89 7.15 4.79 1.79
C ALA A 89 8.21 5.88 2.02
N LYS A 90 9.45 5.47 2.36
CA LYS A 90 10.58 6.38 2.49
C LYS A 90 10.90 7.11 1.19
N PHE A 91 10.96 6.38 0.08
CA PHE A 91 11.16 6.96 -1.24
C PHE A 91 10.10 8.02 -1.56
N ASN A 92 8.82 7.74 -1.28
CA ASN A 92 7.74 8.69 -1.54
C ASN A 92 7.80 9.95 -0.65
N LEU A 93 8.28 9.83 0.60
CA LEU A 93 8.52 11.01 1.45
C LEU A 93 9.69 11.85 0.93
N SER A 94 10.79 11.21 0.52
CA SER A 94 11.98 11.91 0.00
C SER A 94 11.72 12.66 -1.32
N LEU A 95 10.69 12.30 -2.08
CA LEU A 95 10.28 13.07 -3.27
C LEU A 95 9.96 14.54 -2.97
N PHE A 96 9.55 14.83 -1.73
CA PHE A 96 9.18 16.18 -1.28
C PHE A 96 10.31 16.90 -0.54
N GLU A 97 11.35 16.20 -0.12
CA GLU A 97 12.41 16.71 0.78
C GLU A 97 13.75 16.87 0.06
N GLU A 98 14.05 16.01 -0.91
CA GLU A 98 15.34 15.93 -1.57
C GLU A 98 15.25 16.33 -3.05
N GLU A 99 16.27 17.04 -3.55
CA GLU A 99 16.38 17.36 -4.98
C GLU A 99 16.70 16.12 -5.81
N THR A 100 17.49 15.18 -5.27
CA THR A 100 17.89 13.94 -5.93
C THR A 100 17.40 12.73 -5.14
N VAL A 101 16.61 11.88 -5.78
CA VAL A 101 16.06 10.67 -5.19
C VAL A 101 16.61 9.44 -5.91
N ASP A 102 17.20 8.49 -5.17
CA ASP A 102 17.74 7.25 -5.73
C ASP A 102 16.78 6.09 -5.43
N PHE A 103 16.51 5.25 -6.45
CA PHE A 103 15.69 4.04 -6.31
C PHE A 103 16.26 3.04 -5.29
N LYS A 104 17.56 3.11 -4.97
CA LYS A 104 18.20 2.28 -3.94
C LYS A 104 17.62 2.51 -2.54
N MET A 105 16.94 3.63 -2.32
CA MET A 105 16.25 3.93 -1.05
C MET A 105 15.18 2.90 -0.71
N ILE A 106 14.60 2.22 -1.71
CA ILE A 106 13.62 1.14 -1.52
C ILE A 106 14.17 0.01 -0.63
N PHE A 107 15.49 -0.24 -0.70
CA PHE A 107 16.16 -1.29 0.07
C PHE A 107 16.89 -0.75 1.32
N SER A 108 16.73 0.52 1.67
CA SER A 108 17.45 1.15 2.78
C SER A 108 17.06 0.57 4.14
N GLU A 109 15.80 0.18 4.31
CA GLU A 109 15.23 -0.30 5.58
C GLU A 109 15.43 -1.81 5.83
N ARG A 110 16.25 -2.49 5.02
CA ARG A 110 16.50 -3.94 5.14
C ARG A 110 17.03 -4.39 6.51
N LYS A 111 17.65 -3.51 7.28
CA LYS A 111 18.14 -3.82 8.64
C LYS A 111 16.99 -3.98 9.65
N ARG A 112 15.83 -3.38 9.37
CA ARG A 112 14.64 -3.39 10.22
C ARG A 112 13.57 -4.38 9.73
N TYR A 113 13.99 -5.47 9.07
CA TYR A 113 13.08 -6.42 8.43
C TYR A 113 12.03 -7.01 9.40
N LYS A 114 12.41 -7.22 10.68
CA LYS A 114 11.49 -7.74 11.71
C LYS A 114 10.36 -6.76 11.99
N ASP A 115 10.69 -5.49 12.18
CA ASP A 115 9.70 -4.45 12.47
C ASP A 115 8.80 -4.19 11.26
N CYS A 116 9.37 -4.20 10.05
CA CYS A 116 8.62 -4.10 8.80
C CYS A 116 7.62 -5.25 8.67
N PHE A 117 8.10 -6.48 8.89
CA PHE A 117 7.26 -7.68 8.81
C PHE A 117 6.13 -7.65 9.85
N VAL A 118 6.45 -7.31 11.10
CA VAL A 118 5.45 -7.20 12.18
C VAL A 118 4.42 -6.14 11.86
N LEU A 119 4.83 -4.98 11.32
CA LEU A 119 3.90 -3.92 10.92
C LEU A 119 2.87 -4.42 9.89
N TYR A 120 3.34 -4.99 8.79
CA TYR A 120 2.45 -5.47 7.72
C TYR A 120 1.61 -6.66 8.16
N LEU A 121 2.17 -7.56 8.97
CA LEU A 121 1.42 -8.68 9.55
C LEU A 121 0.27 -8.17 10.43
N LEU A 122 0.54 -7.22 11.33
CA LEU A 122 -0.48 -6.63 12.17
C LEU A 122 -1.55 -5.91 11.34
N GLN A 123 -1.15 -5.14 10.33
CA GLN A 123 -2.12 -4.48 9.43
C GLN A 123 -3.04 -5.52 8.76
N ILE A 124 -2.47 -6.59 8.20
CA ILE A 124 -3.27 -7.66 7.58
C ILE A 124 -4.24 -8.27 8.58
N VAL A 125 -3.78 -8.59 9.79
CA VAL A 125 -4.62 -9.19 10.83
C VAL A 125 -5.80 -8.27 11.20
N TYR A 126 -5.53 -6.98 11.47
CA TYR A 126 -6.59 -6.04 11.85
C TYR A 126 -7.60 -5.80 10.72
N ILE A 127 -7.11 -5.63 9.49
CA ILE A 127 -7.97 -5.43 8.32
C ILE A 127 -8.80 -6.69 8.05
N THR A 128 -8.19 -7.88 8.14
CA THR A 128 -8.89 -9.15 7.91
C THR A 128 -9.97 -9.37 8.97
N LEU A 129 -9.66 -9.17 10.26
CA LEU A 129 -10.64 -9.28 11.34
C LEU A 129 -11.81 -8.32 11.15
N GLY A 130 -11.52 -7.07 10.78
CA GLY A 130 -12.55 -6.09 10.44
C GLY A 130 -13.41 -6.52 9.26
N SER A 131 -12.80 -7.11 8.23
CA SER A 131 -13.50 -7.55 7.01
C SER A 131 -14.35 -8.81 7.22
N ILE A 132 -13.93 -9.71 8.12
CA ILE A 132 -14.73 -10.91 8.47
C ILE A 132 -16.02 -10.50 9.17
N LEU A 133 -15.97 -9.47 10.00
CA LEU A 133 -17.16 -8.99 10.72
C LEU A 133 -18.16 -8.33 9.75
N PHE A 134 -17.69 -7.39 8.96
CA PHE A 134 -18.39 -6.74 7.85
C PHE A 134 -17.38 -6.05 6.92
N VAL A 135 -17.70 -5.92 5.64
CA VAL A 135 -16.86 -5.23 4.64
C VAL A 135 -16.55 -3.78 5.04
N ILE A 136 -17.54 -3.07 5.59
CA ILE A 136 -17.41 -1.66 5.98
C ILE A 136 -16.37 -1.45 7.09
N PRO A 137 -16.36 -2.20 8.22
CA PRO A 137 -15.29 -2.11 9.20
C PRO A 137 -13.90 -2.41 8.63
N GLY A 138 -13.77 -3.39 7.73
CA GLY A 138 -12.49 -3.69 7.06
C GLY A 138 -11.94 -2.50 6.28
N ILE A 139 -12.80 -1.79 5.54
CA ILE A 139 -12.43 -0.56 4.83
C ILE A 139 -12.01 0.54 5.83
N ILE A 140 -12.72 0.69 6.92
CA ILE A 140 -12.39 1.68 7.96
C ILE A 140 -11.02 1.37 8.58
N GLU A 141 -10.72 0.11 8.90
CA GLU A 141 -9.42 -0.29 9.46
C GLU A 141 -8.30 -0.11 8.44
N PHE A 142 -8.53 -0.41 7.16
CA PHE A 142 -7.58 -0.13 6.10
C PHE A 142 -7.17 1.35 6.09
N TYR A 143 -8.14 2.28 6.03
CA TYR A 143 -7.84 3.72 6.07
C TYR A 143 -7.29 4.18 7.43
N THR A 144 -7.52 3.44 8.50
CA THR A 144 -6.99 3.76 9.83
C THR A 144 -5.49 3.52 9.90
N TYR A 145 -4.98 2.44 9.28
CA TYR A 145 -3.59 2.02 9.41
C TYR A 145 -2.72 2.31 8.19
N CYS A 146 -3.27 2.86 7.12
CA CYS A 146 -2.53 3.12 5.87
C CYS A 146 -1.36 4.09 6.02
N MET A 147 -1.35 4.96 7.06
CA MET A 147 -0.27 5.91 7.33
C MET A 147 0.86 5.31 8.19
N ALA A 148 0.68 4.12 8.77
CA ALA A 148 1.66 3.51 9.67
C ALA A 148 3.05 3.28 9.04
N PRO A 149 3.20 2.89 7.75
CA PRO A 149 4.52 2.80 7.13
C PRO A 149 5.27 4.13 7.10
N TYR A 150 4.57 5.25 6.82
CA TYR A 150 5.18 6.59 6.82
C TYR A 150 5.62 7.01 8.22
N VAL A 151 4.78 6.76 9.23
CA VAL A 151 5.11 7.02 10.65
C VAL A 151 6.36 6.25 11.05
N MET A 152 6.46 4.97 10.68
CA MET A 152 7.56 4.09 11.02
C MET A 152 8.87 4.49 10.33
N VAL A 153 8.81 5.06 9.11
CA VAL A 153 9.95 5.58 8.39
C VAL A 153 10.52 6.82 9.09
N GLU A 154 9.65 7.75 9.49
CA GLU A 154 10.09 8.99 10.13
C GLU A 154 10.51 8.80 11.58
N ASN A 155 10.00 7.77 12.25
CA ASN A 155 10.31 7.48 13.65
C ASN A 155 10.92 6.08 13.81
N PRO A 156 12.23 5.92 13.54
CA PRO A 156 12.90 4.62 13.57
C PRO A 156 12.87 3.94 14.94
N GLU A 157 12.70 4.69 16.02
CA GLU A 157 12.61 4.20 17.39
C GLU A 157 11.27 3.55 17.73
N MET A 158 10.23 3.85 16.94
CA MET A 158 8.88 3.31 17.20
C MET A 158 8.78 1.86 16.80
N THR A 159 8.10 1.07 17.65
CA THR A 159 7.68 -0.28 17.31
C THR A 159 6.52 -0.25 16.31
N ALA A 160 6.28 -1.36 15.60
CA ALA A 160 5.17 -1.50 14.67
C ALA A 160 3.80 -1.16 15.31
N MET A 161 3.57 -1.60 16.55
CA MET A 161 2.34 -1.31 17.28
C MET A 161 2.18 0.19 17.58
N GLN A 162 3.25 0.86 17.97
CA GLN A 162 3.25 2.31 18.22
C GLN A 162 2.98 3.07 16.92
N ALA A 163 3.61 2.69 15.80
CA ALA A 163 3.35 3.30 14.50
C ALA A 163 1.90 3.14 14.06
N MET A 164 1.27 1.98 14.33
CA MET A 164 -0.14 1.76 14.05
C MET A 164 -1.05 2.63 14.94
N GLN A 165 -0.74 2.75 16.22
CA GLN A 165 -1.50 3.61 17.15
C GLN A 165 -1.41 5.07 16.73
N GLU A 166 -0.24 5.53 16.32
CA GLU A 166 -0.01 6.87 15.82
C GLU A 166 -0.77 7.12 14.52
N SER A 167 -0.73 6.18 13.56
CA SER A 167 -1.55 6.22 12.34
C SER A 167 -3.03 6.35 12.68
N LYS A 168 -3.53 5.53 13.62
CA LYS A 168 -4.92 5.59 14.10
C LYS A 168 -5.28 6.96 14.68
N ALA A 169 -4.39 7.57 15.44
CA ALA A 169 -4.59 8.90 16.02
C ALA A 169 -4.64 9.98 14.93
N MET A 170 -3.71 9.97 13.97
CA MET A 170 -3.66 10.92 12.86
C MET A 170 -4.88 10.79 11.93
N MET A 171 -5.35 9.57 11.69
CA MET A 171 -6.48 9.28 10.80
C MET A 171 -7.84 9.51 11.44
N LYS A 172 -7.91 9.78 12.74
CA LYS A 172 -9.16 10.12 13.42
C LYS A 172 -9.73 11.43 12.88
N GLY A 173 -10.92 11.36 12.25
CA GLY A 173 -11.56 12.50 11.57
C GLY A 173 -11.09 12.75 10.13
N ASN A 174 -10.00 12.12 9.69
CA ASN A 174 -9.40 12.36 8.36
C ASN A 174 -9.59 11.19 7.38
N ARG A 175 -10.13 10.03 7.83
CA ARG A 175 -10.36 8.83 7.02
C ARG A 175 -11.20 9.13 5.77
N TRP A 176 -12.26 9.91 5.93
CA TRP A 176 -13.14 10.29 4.83
C TRP A 176 -12.43 11.13 3.77
N LYS A 177 -11.52 12.00 4.17
CA LYS A 177 -10.74 12.83 3.25
C LYS A 177 -9.80 11.96 2.39
N LEU A 178 -9.13 10.98 3.01
CA LEU A 178 -8.29 10.03 2.28
C LEU A 178 -9.12 9.11 1.38
N PHE A 179 -10.30 8.67 1.85
CA PHE A 179 -11.24 7.93 1.01
C PHE A 179 -11.63 8.73 -0.23
N CYS A 180 -12.01 10.00 -0.10
CA CYS A 180 -12.34 10.87 -1.23
C CYS A 180 -11.13 11.08 -2.16
N LEU A 181 -9.90 11.17 -1.62
CA LEU A 181 -8.68 11.22 -2.41
C LEU A 181 -8.53 9.95 -3.23
N SER A 182 -8.62 8.78 -2.60
CA SER A 182 -8.54 7.48 -3.27
C SER A 182 -9.65 7.32 -4.33
N PHE A 183 -10.87 7.68 -3.99
CA PHE A 183 -12.02 7.65 -4.92
C PHE A 183 -11.77 8.51 -6.17
N SER A 184 -11.07 9.63 -6.02
CA SER A 184 -10.73 10.51 -7.15
C SER A 184 -9.78 9.88 -8.17
N PHE A 185 -9.11 8.78 -7.82
CA PHE A 185 -8.23 8.04 -8.73
C PHE A 185 -8.92 6.89 -9.45
N ILE A 186 -10.14 6.47 -9.05
CA ILE A 186 -10.84 5.34 -9.66
C ILE A 186 -11.03 5.53 -11.17
N GLY A 187 -11.38 6.74 -11.62
CA GLY A 187 -11.51 7.01 -13.05
C GLY A 187 -10.19 6.79 -13.82
N TRP A 188 -9.07 7.12 -13.22
CA TRP A 188 -7.75 6.88 -13.79
C TRP A 188 -7.34 5.40 -13.72
N ASP A 189 -7.73 4.68 -12.66
CA ASP A 189 -7.54 3.23 -12.56
C ASP A 189 -8.29 2.47 -13.67
N ILE A 190 -9.53 2.87 -13.96
CA ILE A 190 -10.32 2.33 -15.07
C ILE A 190 -9.61 2.57 -16.41
N LEU A 191 -9.17 3.80 -16.67
CA LEU A 191 -8.43 4.13 -17.90
C LEU A 191 -7.11 3.34 -17.99
N ALA A 192 -6.40 3.20 -16.88
CA ALA A 192 -5.16 2.42 -16.80
C ALA A 192 -5.40 0.92 -17.09
N ALA A 193 -6.54 0.37 -16.65
CA ALA A 193 -6.93 -1.01 -16.94
C ALA A 193 -7.15 -1.23 -18.44
N PHE A 194 -7.77 -0.29 -19.15
CA PHE A 194 -7.95 -0.36 -20.61
C PHE A 194 -6.63 -0.34 -21.40
N SER A 195 -5.55 0.17 -20.83
CA SER A 195 -4.21 0.18 -21.43
C SER A 195 -3.41 -1.12 -21.22
N PHE A 196 -4.08 -2.27 -20.98
CA PHE A 196 -3.43 -3.54 -20.64
C PHE A 196 -2.45 -3.45 -19.46
N GLY A 197 -2.74 -2.54 -18.50
CA GLY A 197 -1.93 -2.37 -17.30
C GLY A 197 -0.73 -1.41 -17.43
N ILE A 198 -0.37 -0.99 -18.64
CA ILE A 198 0.74 -0.02 -18.84
C ILE A 198 0.46 1.28 -18.11
N GLY A 199 -0.79 1.75 -18.09
CA GLY A 199 -1.20 2.94 -17.38
C GLY A 199 -0.95 2.88 -15.87
N HIS A 200 -0.95 1.69 -15.27
CA HIS A 200 -0.67 1.51 -13.84
C HIS A 200 0.80 1.81 -13.48
N LEU A 201 1.75 1.66 -14.41
CA LEU A 201 3.15 2.02 -14.17
C LEU A 201 3.33 3.52 -13.88
N ILE A 202 2.47 4.33 -14.48
CA ILE A 202 2.49 5.80 -14.28
C ILE A 202 1.56 6.17 -13.12
N LEU A 203 0.41 5.52 -13.02
CA LEU A 203 -0.59 5.84 -12.01
C LEU A 203 -0.16 5.45 -10.59
N CYS A 204 0.52 4.31 -10.44
CA CYS A 204 0.95 3.81 -9.13
C CYS A 204 1.85 4.83 -8.38
N PRO A 205 2.98 5.31 -8.92
CA PRO A 205 3.80 6.30 -8.22
C PRO A 205 3.06 7.62 -7.98
N TYR A 206 2.09 7.97 -8.83
CA TYR A 206 1.30 9.18 -8.64
C TYR A 206 0.34 9.08 -7.45
N VAL A 207 -0.34 7.94 -7.30
CA VAL A 207 -1.24 7.66 -6.16
C VAL A 207 -0.45 7.64 -4.85
N GLU A 208 0.71 6.98 -4.85
CA GLU A 208 1.56 6.87 -3.67
C GLU A 208 2.16 8.22 -3.25
N ALA A 209 2.61 9.03 -4.21
CA ALA A 209 3.08 10.38 -3.93
C ALA A 209 1.95 11.28 -3.38
N ALA A 210 0.70 11.10 -3.85
CA ALA A 210 -0.44 11.80 -3.29
C ALA A 210 -0.72 11.37 -1.84
N GLY A 211 -0.56 10.07 -1.52
CA GLY A 211 -0.64 9.53 -0.16
C GLY A 211 0.43 10.11 0.77
N ALA A 212 1.68 10.18 0.31
CA ALA A 212 2.77 10.81 1.06
C ALA A 212 2.53 12.31 1.30
N SER A 213 2.00 13.03 0.30
CA SER A 213 1.60 14.44 0.47
C SER A 213 0.49 14.60 1.52
N PHE A 214 -0.48 13.68 1.55
CA PHE A 214 -1.54 13.67 2.54
C PHE A 214 -1.01 13.42 3.96
N TYR A 215 -0.09 12.48 4.11
CA TYR A 215 0.58 12.21 5.38
C TYR A 215 1.31 13.44 5.92
N ARG A 216 2.07 14.16 5.07
CA ARG A 216 2.78 15.39 5.46
C ARG A 216 1.84 16.49 5.95
N GLU A 217 0.68 16.62 5.31
CA GLU A 217 -0.32 17.60 5.76
C GLU A 217 -0.92 17.21 7.12
N LEU A 218 -1.24 15.92 7.35
CA LEU A 218 -1.69 15.43 8.65
C LEU A 218 -0.69 15.70 9.75
N LYS A 219 0.61 15.56 9.44
CA LYS A 219 1.69 15.83 10.38
C LYS A 219 1.78 17.32 10.71
N ALA A 220 1.66 18.18 9.72
CA ALA A 220 1.66 19.64 9.90
C ALA A 220 0.45 20.10 10.73
N ASP A 221 -0.75 19.58 10.46
CA ASP A 221 -1.96 19.90 11.24
C ASP A 221 -1.85 19.47 12.72
N LYS A 222 -1.09 18.41 13.02
CA LYS A 222 -0.87 17.94 14.38
C LYS A 222 0.15 18.77 15.16
N ALA A 223 1.08 19.42 14.45
CA ALA A 223 2.13 20.25 15.05
C ALA A 223 1.65 21.67 15.38
N MET A 224 0.48 22.08 14.89
CA MET A 224 -0.20 23.35 15.21
C MET A 224 -1.13 23.19 16.42
#